data_9d05ef68a4095168173e93bbba5b7c13
#
_entry.id   9d05ef68a4095168173e93bbba5b7c13
#
_cell.length_a   1.000
_cell.length_b   1.000
_cell.length_c   1.000
_cell.angle_alpha   90.00
_cell.angle_beta   90.00
_cell.angle_gamma   90.00
#
_symmetry.space_group_name_H-M   'P 1'
#
loop_
_entity.id
_entity.type
_entity.pdbx_description
1 polymer ?
#
loop_
_entity_poly.entity_id
_entity_poly.type
_entity_poly.pdbx_seq_one_letter_code
_entity_poly.pdbx_strand_id
1 'polypeptide(L)'
;VENHGKAFGEFDTALKAASSVPSAAEVSNLDRQRDDSCTKLYTFVRGVSGHPDKEKAKVGAEAVAVFKKYGGGSIVDQPQNQESGTLRNLIQDFRAMDVSKLTQTGIKDFVDDLEQKQTAYLAAVKKRAKEERSELTGVIKQKRKACDEAYLKLIETVNALVVVNGDAPYRGFVESVTSHINHQKSTLANRQTNADKKPKDPKQPKQPK
;
A
#
# COMPACT_ATOMS: atom_id res chain seq x y z
N VAL A 1 33.26 12.70 -6.66
CA VAL A 1 32.62 11.80 -5.70
C VAL A 1 31.36 12.42 -5.11
N GLU A 2 31.41 13.65 -4.61
CA GLU A 2 30.28 14.33 -3.94
C GLU A 2 29.04 14.47 -4.81
N ASN A 3 29.18 14.89 -6.08
CA ASN A 3 28.06 15.02 -7.02
C ASN A 3 27.35 13.69 -7.30
N HIS A 4 28.09 12.58 -7.40
CA HIS A 4 27.47 11.26 -7.57
C HIS A 4 26.76 10.83 -6.28
N GLY A 5 27.36 11.04 -5.11
CA GLY A 5 26.74 10.74 -3.82
C GLY A 5 25.39 11.47 -3.63
N LYS A 6 25.32 12.75 -3.99
CA LYS A 6 24.08 13.54 -3.97
C LYS A 6 23.03 12.99 -4.93
N ALA A 7 23.39 12.73 -6.19
CA ALA A 7 22.48 12.20 -7.20
C ALA A 7 21.96 10.81 -6.82
N PHE A 8 22.80 9.95 -6.23
CA PHE A 8 22.40 8.65 -5.70
C PHE A 8 21.42 8.78 -4.53
N GLY A 9 21.68 9.69 -3.57
CA GLY A 9 20.76 9.95 -2.45
C GLY A 9 19.37 10.42 -2.90
N GLU A 10 19.33 11.28 -3.92
CA GLU A 10 18.07 11.74 -4.50
C GLU A 10 17.31 10.60 -5.21
N PHE A 11 18.01 9.72 -5.93
CA PHE A 11 17.44 8.55 -6.57
C PHE A 11 16.92 7.53 -5.54
N ASP A 12 17.70 7.22 -4.50
CA ASP A 12 17.30 6.33 -3.41
C ASP A 12 16.05 6.85 -2.67
N THR A 13 15.98 8.16 -2.42
CA THR A 13 14.82 8.81 -1.82
C THR A 13 13.57 8.65 -2.70
N ALA A 14 13.70 8.83 -4.02
CA ALA A 14 12.60 8.64 -4.96
C ALA A 14 12.13 7.17 -5.00
N LEU A 15 13.05 6.20 -4.95
CA LEU A 15 12.73 4.76 -4.88
C LEU A 15 12.00 4.39 -3.58
N LYS A 16 12.46 4.91 -2.44
CA LYS A 16 11.82 4.69 -1.14
C LYS A 16 10.40 5.25 -1.11
N ALA A 17 10.21 6.44 -1.67
CA ALA A 17 8.88 7.03 -1.81
C ALA A 17 7.95 6.13 -2.63
N ALA A 18 8.41 5.63 -3.78
CA ALA A 18 7.62 4.73 -4.63
C ALA A 18 7.30 3.38 -3.94
N SER A 19 8.25 2.82 -3.20
CA SER A 19 8.03 1.54 -2.48
C SER A 19 7.03 1.65 -1.33
N SER A 20 6.71 2.87 -0.89
CA SER A 20 5.73 3.13 0.16
C SER A 20 4.28 3.24 -0.35
N VAL A 21 4.04 3.12 -1.66
CA VAL A 21 2.70 3.14 -2.26
C VAL A 21 2.01 1.81 -2.02
N PRO A 22 0.78 1.80 -1.45
CA PRO A 22 0.04 0.57 -1.26
C PRO A 22 -0.20 -0.17 -2.58
N SER A 23 0.09 -1.46 -2.62
CA SER A 23 -0.22 -2.31 -3.76
C SER A 23 -1.72 -2.50 -3.93
N ALA A 24 -2.17 -2.98 -5.11
CA ALA A 24 -3.57 -3.35 -5.30
C ALA A 24 -4.02 -4.43 -4.32
N ALA A 25 -3.12 -5.37 -3.98
CA ALA A 25 -3.38 -6.43 -3.01
C ALA A 25 -3.55 -5.89 -1.59
N GLU A 26 -2.76 -4.89 -1.18
CA GLU A 26 -2.91 -4.24 0.13
C GLU A 26 -4.22 -3.47 0.23
N VAL A 27 -4.59 -2.70 -0.80
CA VAL A 27 -5.90 -2.01 -0.84
C VAL A 27 -7.05 -3.01 -0.77
N SER A 28 -6.99 -4.11 -1.54
CA SER A 28 -8.00 -5.18 -1.50
C SER A 28 -8.06 -5.90 -0.14
N ASN A 29 -6.94 -6.02 0.56
CA ASN A 29 -6.91 -6.59 1.91
C ASN A 29 -7.58 -5.65 2.94
N LEU A 30 -7.31 -4.35 2.85
CA LEU A 30 -7.96 -3.34 3.70
C LEU A 30 -9.45 -3.26 3.44
N ASP A 31 -9.88 -3.41 2.18
CA ASP A 31 -11.27 -3.49 1.79
C ASP A 31 -11.98 -4.66 2.50
N ARG A 32 -11.43 -5.88 2.38
CA ARG A 32 -11.97 -7.05 3.09
C ARG A 32 -12.01 -6.90 4.61
N GLN A 33 -11.00 -6.28 5.21
CA GLN A 33 -11.01 -6.02 6.65
C GLN A 33 -12.13 -5.05 7.06
N ARG A 34 -12.42 -4.06 6.24
CA ARG A 34 -13.53 -3.13 6.41
C ARG A 34 -14.88 -3.83 6.30
N ASP A 35 -15.07 -4.65 5.28
CA ASP A 35 -16.28 -5.43 5.03
C ASP A 35 -16.56 -6.41 6.18
N ASP A 36 -15.52 -7.10 6.65
CA ASP A 36 -15.58 -8.00 7.80
C ASP A 36 -15.97 -7.27 9.09
N SER A 37 -15.39 -6.09 9.33
CA SER A 37 -15.74 -5.24 10.48
C SER A 37 -17.20 -4.76 10.41
N CYS A 38 -17.67 -4.33 9.24
CA CYS A 38 -19.08 -3.95 9.03
C CYS A 38 -20.03 -5.12 9.29
N THR A 39 -19.70 -6.30 8.77
CA THR A 39 -20.50 -7.53 8.97
C THR A 39 -20.55 -7.94 10.44
N LYS A 40 -19.42 -7.85 11.14
CA LYS A 40 -19.34 -8.13 12.59
C LYS A 40 -20.20 -7.16 13.39
N LEU A 41 -20.09 -5.86 13.11
CA LEU A 41 -20.94 -4.85 13.77
C LEU A 41 -22.41 -5.12 13.52
N TYR A 42 -22.82 -5.41 12.27
CA TYR A 42 -24.23 -5.73 11.95
C TYR A 42 -24.73 -6.96 12.70
N THR A 43 -23.93 -8.02 12.75
CA THR A 43 -24.24 -9.25 13.46
C THR A 43 -24.36 -9.00 14.97
N PHE A 44 -23.45 -8.21 15.53
CA PHE A 44 -23.42 -7.88 16.93
C PHE A 44 -24.65 -7.07 17.37
N VAL A 45 -25.01 -6.00 16.63
CA VAL A 45 -26.20 -5.18 16.98
C VAL A 45 -27.50 -5.99 16.89
N ARG A 46 -27.59 -6.94 15.96
CA ARG A 46 -28.71 -7.88 15.90
C ARG A 46 -28.77 -8.78 17.13
N GLY A 47 -27.63 -9.28 17.60
CA GLY A 47 -27.53 -10.03 18.84
C GLY A 47 -27.98 -9.20 20.05
N VAL A 48 -27.50 -7.96 20.15
CA VAL A 48 -27.88 -7.02 21.22
C VAL A 48 -29.38 -6.69 21.17
N SER A 49 -30.01 -6.62 20.00
CA SER A 49 -31.44 -6.36 19.90
C SER A 49 -32.31 -7.48 20.46
N GLY A 50 -31.77 -8.69 20.62
CA GLY A 50 -32.40 -9.83 21.29
C GLY A 50 -31.97 -10.01 22.77
N HIS A 51 -31.29 -9.03 23.38
CA HIS A 51 -30.79 -9.15 24.73
C HIS A 51 -31.92 -9.30 25.75
N PRO A 52 -31.80 -10.18 26.79
CA PRO A 52 -32.83 -10.35 27.84
C PRO A 52 -33.07 -9.06 28.65
N ASP A 53 -32.08 -8.21 28.82
CA ASP A 53 -32.20 -6.88 29.37
C ASP A 53 -32.88 -5.96 28.35
N LYS A 54 -34.07 -5.45 28.71
CA LYS A 54 -34.91 -4.63 27.84
C LYS A 54 -34.27 -3.30 27.42
N GLU A 55 -33.47 -2.69 28.31
CA GLU A 55 -32.80 -1.43 27.98
C GLU A 55 -31.68 -1.68 26.95
N LYS A 56 -30.91 -2.73 27.14
CA LYS A 56 -29.91 -3.13 26.11
C LYS A 56 -30.55 -3.54 24.80
N ALA A 57 -31.64 -4.33 24.85
CA ALA A 57 -32.38 -4.72 23.66
C ALA A 57 -32.90 -3.50 22.88
N LYS A 58 -33.36 -2.45 23.57
CA LYS A 58 -33.80 -1.20 22.95
C LYS A 58 -32.66 -0.52 22.20
N VAL A 59 -31.47 -0.40 22.82
CA VAL A 59 -30.29 0.17 22.14
C VAL A 59 -29.88 -0.66 20.93
N GLY A 60 -29.92 -1.99 21.03
CA GLY A 60 -29.68 -2.89 19.91
C GLY A 60 -30.68 -2.69 18.77
N ALA A 61 -31.98 -2.51 19.10
CA ALA A 61 -33.01 -2.25 18.09
C ALA A 61 -32.82 -0.90 17.39
N GLU A 62 -32.44 0.15 18.12
CA GLU A 62 -32.10 1.45 17.57
C GLU A 62 -30.88 1.32 16.62
N ALA A 63 -29.82 0.60 17.03
CA ALA A 63 -28.65 0.32 16.20
C ALA A 63 -28.98 -0.47 14.93
N VAL A 64 -29.87 -1.48 14.99
CA VAL A 64 -30.38 -2.20 13.83
C VAL A 64 -31.16 -1.28 12.89
N ALA A 65 -31.94 -0.34 13.43
CA ALA A 65 -32.68 0.64 12.63
C ALA A 65 -31.72 1.55 11.85
N VAL A 66 -30.59 1.96 12.46
CA VAL A 66 -29.53 2.70 11.77
C VAL A 66 -29.00 1.89 10.58
N PHE A 67 -28.67 0.60 10.75
CA PHE A 67 -28.23 -0.24 9.64
C PHE A 67 -29.29 -0.39 8.53
N LYS A 68 -30.56 -0.59 8.91
CA LYS A 68 -31.67 -0.72 7.94
C LYS A 68 -31.82 0.49 7.02
N LYS A 69 -31.54 1.70 7.53
CA LYS A 69 -31.53 2.95 6.76
C LYS A 69 -30.56 2.89 5.57
N TYR A 70 -29.49 2.11 5.69
CA TYR A 70 -28.42 2.01 4.69
C TYR A 70 -28.36 0.69 3.92
N GLY A 71 -29.38 -0.19 4.08
CA GLY A 71 -29.46 -1.47 3.39
C GLY A 71 -29.08 -2.69 4.24
N GLY A 72 -28.85 -2.51 5.54
CA GLY A 72 -28.59 -3.63 6.47
C GLY A 72 -27.28 -4.35 6.16
N GLY A 73 -27.33 -5.68 6.04
CA GLY A 73 -26.14 -6.50 5.78
C GLY A 73 -25.60 -6.40 4.34
N SER A 74 -26.37 -5.86 3.39
CA SER A 74 -25.93 -5.74 2.00
C SER A 74 -25.06 -4.49 1.71
N ILE A 75 -24.68 -3.76 2.75
CA ILE A 75 -23.77 -2.61 2.59
C ILE A 75 -22.47 -3.05 1.94
N VAL A 76 -21.92 -4.20 2.33
CA VAL A 76 -20.65 -4.75 1.82
C VAL A 76 -20.74 -5.29 0.38
N ASP A 77 -21.95 -5.41 -0.17
CA ASP A 77 -22.15 -5.81 -1.57
C ASP A 77 -22.17 -4.60 -2.53
N GLN A 78 -22.07 -3.38 -2.01
CA GLN A 78 -22.08 -2.16 -2.81
C GLN A 78 -20.74 -1.95 -3.54
N PRO A 79 -20.76 -1.24 -4.70
CA PRO A 79 -19.51 -0.77 -5.30
C PRO A 79 -18.68 0.05 -4.31
N GLN A 80 -17.38 -0.14 -4.26
CA GLN A 80 -16.43 0.42 -3.26
C GLN A 80 -16.61 1.92 -2.97
N ASN A 81 -16.87 2.73 -4.02
CA ASN A 81 -17.10 4.17 -3.84
C ASN A 81 -18.42 4.46 -3.13
N GLN A 82 -19.49 3.73 -3.49
CA GLN A 82 -20.80 3.86 -2.87
C GLN A 82 -20.75 3.39 -1.42
N GLU A 83 -20.16 2.22 -1.19
CA GLU A 83 -19.97 1.65 0.14
C GLU A 83 -19.20 2.61 1.06
N SER A 84 -18.13 3.21 0.58
CA SER A 84 -17.36 4.20 1.35
C SER A 84 -18.18 5.41 1.80
N GLY A 85 -19.12 5.86 0.95
CA GLY A 85 -20.07 6.92 1.29
C GLY A 85 -21.11 6.45 2.31
N THR A 86 -21.64 5.25 2.11
CA THR A 86 -22.62 4.60 3.00
C THR A 86 -22.05 4.38 4.39
N LEU A 87 -20.83 3.81 4.49
CA LEU A 87 -20.19 3.56 5.78
C LEU A 87 -19.85 4.86 6.53
N ARG A 88 -19.48 5.92 5.82
CA ARG A 88 -19.26 7.23 6.46
C ARG A 88 -20.54 7.73 7.13
N ASN A 89 -21.65 7.67 6.44
CA ASN A 89 -22.95 8.10 6.97
C ASN A 89 -23.43 7.18 8.11
N LEU A 90 -23.23 5.87 7.97
CA LEU A 90 -23.53 4.88 9.01
C LEU A 90 -22.74 5.18 10.29
N ILE A 91 -21.44 5.39 10.21
CA ILE A 91 -20.59 5.72 11.36
C ILE A 91 -21.03 7.05 11.97
N GLN A 92 -21.35 8.05 11.17
CA GLN A 92 -21.87 9.34 11.64
C GLN A 92 -23.15 9.19 12.43
N ASP A 93 -24.10 8.39 11.96
CA ASP A 93 -25.37 8.13 12.68
C ASP A 93 -25.11 7.38 14.00
N PHE A 94 -24.17 6.40 14.03
CA PHE A 94 -23.77 5.75 15.27
C PHE A 94 -23.12 6.74 16.26
N ARG A 95 -22.29 7.67 15.78
CA ARG A 95 -21.69 8.72 16.61
C ARG A 95 -22.70 9.71 17.17
N ALA A 96 -23.85 9.85 16.55
CA ALA A 96 -24.95 10.67 17.04
C ALA A 96 -25.79 9.97 18.12
N MET A 97 -25.65 8.66 18.31
CA MET A 97 -26.32 7.92 19.40
C MET A 97 -25.66 8.19 20.75
N ASP A 98 -26.38 7.86 21.83
CA ASP A 98 -25.87 8.00 23.20
C ASP A 98 -24.64 7.12 23.45
N VAL A 99 -23.47 7.75 23.61
CA VAL A 99 -22.17 7.09 23.80
C VAL A 99 -22.17 6.17 25.04
N SER A 100 -22.84 6.57 26.15
CA SER A 100 -22.91 5.75 27.37
C SER A 100 -23.66 4.45 27.10
N LYS A 101 -24.77 4.50 26.37
CA LYS A 101 -25.56 3.32 25.99
C LYS A 101 -24.80 2.41 25.03
N LEU A 102 -24.11 2.98 24.05
CA LEU A 102 -23.25 2.22 23.12
C LEU A 102 -22.11 1.51 23.87
N THR A 103 -21.51 2.17 24.87
CA THR A 103 -20.45 1.59 25.70
C THR A 103 -20.98 0.45 26.56
N GLN A 104 -22.11 0.64 27.25
CA GLN A 104 -22.72 -0.38 28.10
C GLN A 104 -23.16 -1.63 27.35
N THR A 105 -23.45 -1.50 26.05
CA THR A 105 -23.81 -2.63 25.18
C THR A 105 -22.62 -3.22 24.43
N GLY A 106 -21.44 -2.61 24.50
CA GLY A 106 -20.25 -3.00 23.73
C GLY A 106 -20.30 -2.65 22.23
N ILE A 107 -21.37 -1.98 21.77
CA ILE A 107 -21.53 -1.58 20.36
C ILE A 107 -20.45 -0.57 19.97
N LYS A 108 -20.05 0.30 20.90
CA LYS A 108 -19.05 1.34 20.67
C LYS A 108 -17.74 0.78 20.10
N ASP A 109 -17.25 -0.33 20.65
CA ASP A 109 -15.96 -0.90 20.26
C ASP A 109 -15.97 -1.39 18.81
N PHE A 110 -17.10 -1.95 18.34
CA PHE A 110 -17.28 -2.36 16.96
C PHE A 110 -17.42 -1.17 16.01
N VAL A 111 -18.05 -0.06 16.46
CA VAL A 111 -18.11 1.18 15.67
C VAL A 111 -16.72 1.79 15.54
N ASP A 112 -15.92 1.79 16.61
CA ASP A 112 -14.56 2.29 16.60
C ASP A 112 -13.66 1.46 15.65
N ASP A 113 -13.78 0.13 15.67
CA ASP A 113 -13.06 -0.76 14.75
C ASP A 113 -13.44 -0.48 13.29
N LEU A 114 -14.74 -0.36 12.99
CA LEU A 114 -15.20 -0.05 11.64
C LEU A 114 -14.66 1.31 11.15
N GLU A 115 -14.70 2.34 11.99
CA GLU A 115 -14.19 3.66 11.65
C GLU A 115 -12.67 3.63 11.39
N GLN A 116 -11.92 2.88 12.20
CA GLN A 116 -10.49 2.69 11.99
C GLN A 116 -10.20 2.00 10.66
N LYS A 117 -10.91 0.90 10.33
CA LYS A 117 -10.75 0.17 9.07
C LYS A 117 -11.14 1.03 7.87
N GLN A 118 -12.27 1.74 7.95
CA GLN A 118 -12.71 2.68 6.92
C GLN A 118 -11.68 3.78 6.67
N THR A 119 -11.11 4.34 7.72
CA THR A 119 -10.07 5.38 7.64
C THR A 119 -8.80 4.84 6.98
N ALA A 120 -8.36 3.66 7.38
CA ALA A 120 -7.17 3.00 6.82
C ALA A 120 -7.36 2.70 5.31
N TYR A 121 -8.52 2.15 4.93
CA TYR A 121 -8.86 1.89 3.54
C TYR A 121 -8.85 3.18 2.70
N LEU A 122 -9.54 4.22 3.14
CA LEU A 122 -9.60 5.51 2.42
C LEU A 122 -8.24 6.17 2.30
N ALA A 123 -7.39 6.08 3.33
CA ALA A 123 -6.03 6.60 3.29
C ALA A 123 -5.18 5.85 2.25
N ALA A 124 -5.29 4.51 2.18
CA ALA A 124 -4.59 3.70 1.21
C ALA A 124 -5.04 4.00 -0.23
N VAL A 125 -6.36 4.08 -0.48
CA VAL A 125 -6.92 4.44 -1.79
C VAL A 125 -6.46 5.84 -2.22
N LYS A 126 -6.54 6.82 -1.32
CA LYS A 126 -6.09 8.20 -1.59
C LYS A 126 -4.60 8.27 -1.90
N LYS A 127 -3.78 7.54 -1.13
CA LYS A 127 -2.34 7.49 -1.33
C LYS A 127 -2.02 6.86 -2.70
N ARG A 128 -2.62 5.72 -3.02
CA ARG A 128 -2.47 5.05 -4.31
C ARG A 128 -2.89 5.96 -5.47
N ALA A 129 -4.07 6.59 -5.42
CA ALA A 129 -4.55 7.49 -6.46
C ALA A 129 -3.67 8.73 -6.66
N LYS A 130 -3.08 9.25 -5.57
CA LYS A 130 -2.10 10.35 -5.65
C LYS A 130 -0.83 9.91 -6.35
N GLU A 131 -0.34 8.71 -6.05
CA GLU A 131 0.91 8.18 -6.59
C GLU A 131 0.75 7.69 -8.04
N GLU A 132 -0.42 7.17 -8.42
CA GLU A 132 -0.74 6.86 -9.82
C GLU A 132 -0.86 8.11 -10.69
N ARG A 133 -1.32 9.24 -10.13
CA ARG A 133 -1.37 10.54 -10.80
C ARG A 133 -0.04 11.28 -10.77
N SER A 134 0.75 11.09 -9.73
CA SER A 134 2.05 11.72 -9.67
C SER A 134 2.99 10.91 -10.52
N GLU A 135 3.64 11.58 -11.39
CA GLU A 135 4.81 11.38 -12.19
C GLU A 135 5.95 10.59 -11.48
N LEU A 136 5.67 9.75 -10.46
CA LEU A 136 6.70 8.99 -9.74
C LEU A 136 7.55 8.17 -10.69
N THR A 137 6.91 7.57 -11.71
CA THR A 137 7.65 6.86 -12.77
C THR A 137 8.54 7.82 -13.55
N GLY A 138 8.06 9.03 -13.83
CA GLY A 138 8.84 10.09 -14.49
C GLY A 138 9.97 10.61 -13.59
N VAL A 139 9.66 10.90 -12.32
CA VAL A 139 10.64 11.38 -11.33
C VAL A 139 11.72 10.33 -11.10
N ILE A 140 11.38 9.06 -10.89
CA ILE A 140 12.36 7.98 -10.72
C ILE A 140 13.25 7.85 -11.94
N LYS A 141 12.68 7.88 -13.14
CA LYS A 141 13.44 7.81 -14.41
C LYS A 141 14.40 9.00 -14.54
N GLN A 142 13.94 10.20 -14.21
CA GLN A 142 14.77 11.41 -14.23
C GLN A 142 15.91 11.35 -13.21
N LYS A 143 15.61 10.95 -11.96
CA LYS A 143 16.64 10.83 -10.90
C LYS A 143 17.65 9.72 -11.19
N ARG A 144 17.18 8.60 -11.76
CA ARG A 144 18.07 7.54 -12.23
C ARG A 144 19.01 8.04 -13.32
N LYS A 145 18.48 8.76 -14.33
CA LYS A 145 19.29 9.33 -15.40
C LYS A 145 20.36 10.28 -14.85
N ALA A 146 19.99 11.17 -13.93
CA ALA A 146 20.94 12.09 -13.29
C ALA A 146 22.03 11.34 -12.49
N CYS A 147 21.67 10.24 -11.81
CA CYS A 147 22.62 9.38 -11.10
C CYS A 147 23.57 8.67 -12.07
N ASP A 148 23.05 8.12 -13.18
CA ASP A 148 23.86 7.46 -14.22
C ASP A 148 24.84 8.46 -14.89
N GLU A 149 24.37 9.68 -15.20
CA GLU A 149 25.23 10.75 -15.77
C GLU A 149 26.33 11.18 -14.79
N ALA A 150 26.00 11.35 -13.51
CA ALA A 150 26.98 11.68 -12.47
C ALA A 150 28.01 10.57 -12.27
N TYR A 151 27.59 9.30 -12.37
CA TYR A 151 28.47 8.14 -12.33
C TYR A 151 29.43 8.12 -13.52
N LEU A 152 28.93 8.28 -14.76
CA LEU A 152 29.77 8.33 -15.95
C LEU A 152 30.82 9.44 -15.85
N LYS A 153 30.42 10.63 -15.43
CA LYS A 153 31.34 11.76 -15.23
C LYS A 153 32.40 11.47 -14.16
N LEU A 154 32.04 10.76 -13.09
CA LEU A 154 33.01 10.31 -12.08
C LEU A 154 34.05 9.38 -12.69
N ILE A 155 33.62 8.38 -13.46
CA ILE A 155 34.52 7.42 -14.14
C ILE A 155 35.46 8.13 -15.14
N GLU A 156 34.89 9.02 -15.97
CA GLU A 156 35.68 9.83 -16.91
C GLU A 156 36.76 10.66 -16.18
N THR A 157 36.39 11.29 -15.04
CA THR A 157 37.31 12.08 -14.24
C THR A 157 38.40 11.20 -13.65
N VAL A 158 38.08 10.03 -13.11
CA VAL A 158 39.11 9.10 -12.56
C VAL A 158 40.03 8.62 -13.67
N ASN A 159 39.50 8.25 -14.85
CA ASN A 159 40.31 7.84 -15.99
C ASN A 159 41.30 8.96 -16.44
N ALA A 160 40.81 10.21 -16.49
CA ALA A 160 41.68 11.35 -16.82
C ALA A 160 42.80 11.56 -15.78
N LEU A 161 42.44 11.42 -14.49
CA LEU A 161 43.42 11.55 -13.39
C LEU A 161 44.43 10.40 -13.39
N VAL A 162 44.03 9.19 -13.75
CA VAL A 162 44.98 8.04 -13.92
C VAL A 162 45.99 8.33 -15.01
N VAL A 163 45.55 8.93 -16.13
CA VAL A 163 46.44 9.31 -17.24
C VAL A 163 47.43 10.36 -16.80
N VAL A 164 47.00 11.35 -16.00
CA VAL A 164 47.88 12.47 -15.57
C VAL A 164 48.81 12.09 -14.41
N ASN A 165 48.31 11.34 -13.41
CA ASN A 165 49.01 11.09 -12.14
C ASN A 165 49.50 9.64 -11.99
N GLY A 166 49.29 8.79 -12.98
CA GLY A 166 49.52 7.34 -12.88
C GLY A 166 48.40 6.60 -12.15
N ASP A 167 48.40 5.27 -12.22
CA ASP A 167 47.33 4.40 -11.72
C ASP A 167 47.38 4.19 -10.20
N ALA A 168 48.55 4.28 -9.59
CA ALA A 168 48.77 3.90 -8.18
C ALA A 168 47.81 4.56 -7.16
N PRO A 169 47.54 5.89 -7.24
CA PRO A 169 46.62 6.56 -6.31
C PRO A 169 45.16 6.13 -6.47
N TYR A 170 44.78 5.58 -7.61
CA TYR A 170 43.35 5.26 -7.98
C TYR A 170 43.10 3.78 -8.03
N ARG A 171 44.09 2.91 -7.90
CA ARG A 171 44.00 1.45 -8.04
C ARG A 171 42.92 0.84 -7.13
N GLY A 172 42.92 1.17 -5.85
CA GLY A 172 41.94 0.66 -4.91
C GLY A 172 40.46 1.01 -5.29
N PHE A 173 40.24 2.22 -5.82
CA PHE A 173 38.95 2.63 -6.33
C PHE A 173 38.55 1.84 -7.57
N VAL A 174 39.45 1.71 -8.55
CA VAL A 174 39.21 0.98 -9.80
C VAL A 174 38.92 -0.50 -9.51
N GLU A 175 39.68 -1.15 -8.65
CA GLU A 175 39.47 -2.54 -8.24
C GLU A 175 38.14 -2.73 -7.53
N SER A 176 37.75 -1.86 -6.61
CA SER A 176 36.49 -1.89 -5.92
C SER A 176 35.32 -1.77 -6.89
N VAL A 177 35.32 -0.78 -7.78
CA VAL A 177 34.28 -0.58 -8.79
C VAL A 177 34.17 -1.78 -9.72
N THR A 178 35.30 -2.30 -10.21
CA THR A 178 35.35 -3.47 -11.10
C THR A 178 34.78 -4.71 -10.42
N SER A 179 35.12 -4.94 -9.14
CA SER A 179 34.59 -6.04 -8.34
C SER A 179 33.05 -5.95 -8.22
N HIS A 180 32.51 -4.76 -7.89
CA HIS A 180 31.07 -4.55 -7.80
C HIS A 180 30.36 -4.78 -9.14
N ILE A 181 30.92 -4.31 -10.26
CA ILE A 181 30.36 -4.53 -11.60
C ILE A 181 30.31 -6.03 -11.91
N ASN A 182 31.38 -6.76 -11.66
CA ASN A 182 31.44 -8.20 -11.90
C ASN A 182 30.45 -8.99 -11.05
N HIS A 183 30.31 -8.62 -9.76
CA HIS A 183 29.30 -9.19 -8.88
C HIS A 183 27.88 -8.97 -9.41
N GLN A 184 27.54 -7.75 -9.85
CA GLN A 184 26.24 -7.45 -10.43
C GLN A 184 25.98 -8.20 -11.73
N LYS A 185 26.97 -8.32 -12.61
CA LYS A 185 26.87 -9.12 -13.84
C LYS A 185 26.56 -10.59 -13.54
N SER A 186 27.27 -11.19 -12.57
CA SER A 186 27.01 -12.57 -12.13
C SER A 186 25.61 -12.74 -11.56
N THR A 187 25.15 -11.78 -10.74
CA THR A 187 23.78 -11.81 -10.18
C THR A 187 22.72 -11.73 -11.27
N LEU A 188 22.88 -10.89 -12.27
CA LEU A 188 21.97 -10.77 -13.42
C LEU A 188 21.94 -12.05 -14.24
N ALA A 189 23.11 -12.63 -14.54
CA ALA A 189 23.20 -13.90 -15.28
C ALA A 189 22.48 -15.03 -14.55
N ASN A 190 22.67 -15.13 -13.22
CA ASN A 190 21.98 -16.13 -12.39
C ASN A 190 20.45 -15.93 -12.38
N ARG A 191 19.97 -14.67 -12.36
CA ARG A 191 18.53 -14.37 -12.45
C ARG A 191 17.93 -14.77 -13.79
N GLN A 192 18.62 -14.54 -14.90
CA GLN A 192 18.19 -14.97 -16.22
C GLN A 192 18.10 -16.49 -16.30
N THR A 193 19.13 -17.20 -15.87
CA THR A 193 19.16 -18.68 -15.84
C THR A 193 18.02 -19.27 -15.00
N ASN A 194 17.68 -18.64 -13.86
CA ASN A 194 16.58 -19.08 -13.01
C ASN A 194 15.19 -18.74 -13.59
N ALA A 195 15.07 -17.66 -14.34
CA ALA A 195 13.84 -17.30 -15.05
C ALA A 195 13.54 -18.28 -16.20
N ASP A 196 14.58 -18.70 -16.93
CA ASP A 196 14.46 -19.67 -18.02
C ASP A 196 14.13 -21.09 -17.53
N LYS A 197 14.47 -21.41 -16.27
CA LYS A 197 14.17 -22.70 -15.63
C LYS A 197 12.79 -22.82 -15.02
N LYS A 198 12.02 -21.71 -14.89
CA LYS A 198 10.63 -21.78 -14.41
C LYS A 198 9.75 -22.44 -15.48
N PRO A 199 8.97 -23.49 -15.13
CA PRO A 199 8.01 -24.08 -16.06
C PRO A 199 7.03 -23.00 -16.54
N LYS A 200 6.83 -22.87 -17.86
CA LYS A 200 5.75 -22.07 -18.39
C LYS A 200 4.44 -22.75 -17.98
N ASP A 201 3.60 -22.06 -17.22
CA ASP A 201 2.26 -22.54 -16.89
C ASP A 201 1.53 -22.95 -18.17
N PRO A 202 0.93 -24.16 -18.24
CA PRO A 202 0.17 -24.57 -19.40
C PRO A 202 -1.02 -23.63 -19.57
N LYS A 203 -1.10 -22.99 -20.76
CA LYS A 203 -2.22 -22.14 -21.15
C LYS A 203 -3.52 -22.90 -20.93
N GLN A 204 -4.42 -22.38 -20.09
CA GLN A 204 -5.78 -22.91 -19.96
C GLN A 204 -6.44 -23.00 -21.34
N PRO A 205 -7.08 -24.13 -21.67
CA PRO A 205 -7.81 -24.28 -22.94
C PRO A 205 -8.97 -23.28 -22.97
N LYS A 206 -9.07 -22.52 -24.07
CA LYS A 206 -10.22 -21.67 -24.36
C LYS A 206 -11.48 -22.54 -24.42
N GLN A 207 -12.47 -22.25 -23.58
CA GLN A 207 -13.79 -22.86 -23.71
C GLN A 207 -14.42 -22.43 -25.05
N PRO A 208 -15.03 -23.35 -25.82
CA PRO A 208 -15.79 -23.01 -27.01
C PRO A 208 -17.08 -22.29 -26.64
N LYS A 209 -17.51 -21.37 -27.55
CA LYS A 209 -18.76 -20.61 -27.45
C LYS A 209 -19.98 -21.51 -27.50
#